data_6a6d1291c48ce48bd63ef209b8b146e0
#
_entry.id   6a6d1291c48ce48bd63ef209b8b146e0
#
_cell.length_a   1.000
_cell.length_b   1.000
_cell.length_c   1.000
_cell.angle_alpha   90.00
_cell.angle_beta   90.00
_cell.angle_gamma   90.00
#
_symmetry.space_group_name_H-M   'P 1'
#
loop_
_entity.id
_entity.type
_entity.pdbx_description
1 polymer ?
#
loop_
_entity_poly.entity_id
_entity_poly.type
_entity_poly.pdbx_seq_one_letter_code
_entity_poly.pdbx_strand_id
1 'polypeptide(L)' 'LKTLISKYILAVVTLDPTLVGSGGAPVFVARDRAEQDRIATYLARITEGVVHDLENGVYILVKH' A
#
# COMPACT_ATOMS: atom_id res chain seq x y z
N LEU A 1 16.70 -3.70 -15.15
CA LEU A 1 15.91 -2.90 -14.22
C LEU A 1 15.55 -3.61 -12.96
N LYS A 2 15.37 -4.89 -13.08
CA LYS A 2 15.00 -5.65 -11.91
C LYS A 2 16.01 -5.52 -10.80
N THR A 3 17.24 -5.23 -11.13
CA THR A 3 18.25 -5.07 -10.11
C THR A 3 18.07 -3.83 -9.28
N LEU A 4 17.24 -2.93 -9.75
CA LEU A 4 17.01 -1.69 -9.04
C LEU A 4 16.00 -1.83 -7.95
N ILE A 5 15.27 -2.91 -7.94
CA ILE A 5 14.18 -3.09 -6.97
C ILE A 5 14.51 -4.23 -6.04
N SER A 6 15.19 -3.88 -4.98
CA SER A 6 15.44 -4.84 -3.92
C SER A 6 14.23 -4.95 -2.99
N LYS A 7 13.31 -3.98 -3.09
CA LYS A 7 12.08 -3.98 -2.32
C LYS A 7 10.93 -3.86 -3.29
N TYR A 8 9.82 -4.47 -2.97
CA TYR A 8 8.67 -4.39 -3.84
C TYR A 8 7.42 -4.10 -3.03
N ILE A 9 6.39 -3.65 -3.75
CA ILE A 9 5.13 -3.26 -3.13
C ILE A 9 4.32 -4.51 -2.86
N LEU A 10 3.96 -4.71 -1.60
CA LEU A 10 3.17 -5.86 -1.17
C LEU A 10 1.69 -5.61 -1.33
N ALA A 11 1.26 -4.37 -1.09
CA ALA A 11 -0.14 -4.02 -1.14
C ALA A 11 -0.28 -2.51 -1.21
N VAL A 12 -1.45 -2.07 -1.67
CA VAL A 12 -1.79 -0.65 -1.76
C VAL A 12 -3.10 -0.44 -1.03
N VAL A 13 -3.17 0.59 -0.19
CA VAL A 13 -4.41 0.98 0.48
C VAL A 13 -4.71 2.41 0.07
N THR A 14 -5.81 2.61 -0.65
CA THR A 14 -6.10 3.92 -1.22
C THR A 14 -7.52 4.37 -0.88
N LEU A 15 -7.69 5.69 -0.78
CA LEU A 15 -9.00 6.28 -0.64
C LEU A 15 -9.69 6.42 -2.00
N ASP A 16 -8.90 6.47 -3.06
CA ASP A 16 -9.42 6.67 -4.42
C ASP A 16 -8.74 5.69 -5.37
N PRO A 17 -9.46 4.65 -5.80
CA PRO A 17 -8.84 3.64 -6.65
C PRO A 17 -8.41 4.17 -8.02
N THR A 18 -8.91 5.33 -8.43
CA THR A 18 -8.50 5.90 -9.73
C THR A 18 -7.06 6.39 -9.70
N LEU A 19 -6.48 6.55 -8.51
CA LEU A 19 -5.09 7.00 -8.38
C LEU A 19 -4.08 5.87 -8.53
N VAL A 20 -4.57 4.64 -8.62
CA VAL A 20 -3.69 3.47 -8.63
C VAL A 20 -3.95 2.67 -9.89
N GLY A 21 -2.89 2.40 -10.63
CA GLY A 21 -3.01 1.55 -11.81
C GLY A 21 -2.95 0.08 -11.44
N SER A 22 -3.18 -0.77 -12.44
CA SER A 22 -3.02 -2.19 -12.26
C SER A 22 -1.54 -2.52 -12.38
N GLY A 23 -1.01 -3.24 -11.42
CA GLY A 23 0.42 -3.49 -11.44
C GLY A 23 0.84 -4.73 -10.68
N GLY A 24 -0.10 -5.57 -10.34
CA GLY A 24 0.23 -6.82 -9.69
C GLY A 24 0.11 -6.80 -8.18
N ALA A 25 0.22 -5.66 -7.53
CA ALA A 25 0.02 -5.59 -6.09
C ALA A 25 -1.48 -5.51 -5.80
N PRO A 26 -1.97 -6.20 -4.76
CA PRO A 26 -3.37 -6.08 -4.39
C PRO A 26 -3.70 -4.66 -3.91
N VAL A 27 -4.87 -4.19 -4.29
CA VAL A 27 -5.33 -2.85 -3.96
C VAL A 27 -6.53 -2.96 -3.03
N PHE A 28 -6.45 -2.28 -1.90
CA PHE A 28 -7.51 -2.21 -0.92
C PHE A 28 -8.06 -0.80 -0.89
N VAL A 29 -9.36 -0.66 -1.00
CA VAL A 29 -10.00 0.65 -1.03
C VAL A 29 -10.61 0.93 0.34
N ALA A 30 -10.24 2.05 0.92
CA ALA A 30 -10.76 2.47 2.22
C ALA A 30 -11.74 3.63 2.03
N ARG A 31 -12.72 3.71 2.90
CA ARG A 31 -13.74 4.75 2.83
C ARG A 31 -13.23 6.09 3.36
N ASP A 32 -12.34 6.03 4.33
CA ASP A 32 -11.81 7.23 4.94
C ASP A 32 -10.42 6.95 5.52
N ARG A 33 -9.81 7.99 6.06
CA ARG A 33 -8.46 7.91 6.57
C ARG A 33 -8.35 6.94 7.75
N ALA A 34 -9.35 6.91 8.60
CA ALA A 34 -9.34 6.02 9.76
C ALA A 34 -9.34 4.56 9.33
N GLU A 35 -10.16 4.24 8.33
CA GLU A 35 -10.18 2.88 7.81
C GLU A 35 -8.88 2.56 7.08
N GLN A 36 -8.35 3.52 6.33
CA GLN A 36 -7.09 3.35 5.63
C GLN A 36 -5.97 3.02 6.62
N ASP A 37 -5.89 3.76 7.72
CA ASP A 37 -4.87 3.52 8.74
C ASP A 37 -5.03 2.14 9.35
N ARG A 38 -6.26 1.73 9.60
CA ARG A 38 -6.53 0.44 10.24
C ARG A 38 -6.15 -0.72 9.30
N ILE A 39 -6.55 -0.63 8.03
CA ILE A 39 -6.23 -1.67 7.07
C ILE A 39 -4.72 -1.75 6.87
N ALA A 40 -4.06 -0.61 6.75
CA ALA A 40 -2.62 -0.57 6.55
C ALA A 40 -1.90 -1.19 7.74
N THR A 41 -2.37 -0.92 8.95
CA THR A 41 -1.77 -1.48 10.16
C THR A 41 -1.88 -3.01 10.17
N TYR A 42 -3.05 -3.53 9.83
CA TYR A 42 -3.22 -4.98 9.77
C TYR A 42 -2.35 -5.61 8.70
N LEU A 43 -2.31 -5.00 7.52
CA LEU A 43 -1.50 -5.53 6.44
C LEU A 43 0.00 -5.49 6.78
N ALA A 44 0.43 -4.43 7.45
CA ALA A 44 1.82 -4.34 7.87
C ALA A 44 2.19 -5.46 8.83
N ARG A 45 1.29 -5.80 9.74
CA ARG A 45 1.54 -6.89 10.68
C ARG A 45 1.55 -8.24 10.00
N ILE A 46 0.61 -8.46 9.09
CA ILE A 46 0.48 -9.74 8.39
C ILE A 46 1.68 -9.98 7.49
N THR A 47 2.12 -8.95 6.78
CA THR A 47 3.18 -9.08 5.78
C THR A 47 4.55 -8.77 6.33
N GLU A 48 4.62 -8.16 7.53
CA GLU A 48 5.85 -7.64 8.10
C GLU A 48 6.47 -6.58 7.20
N GLY A 49 5.61 -5.88 6.47
CA GLY A 49 6.03 -4.79 5.62
C GLY A 49 5.98 -3.46 6.35
N VAL A 50 6.39 -2.43 5.64
CA VAL A 50 6.42 -1.07 6.16
C VAL A 50 5.47 -0.21 5.35
N VAL A 51 4.66 0.59 6.05
CA VAL A 51 3.69 1.48 5.41
C VAL A 51 4.38 2.78 5.01
N HIS A 52 4.16 3.19 3.78
CA HIS A 52 4.62 4.49 3.29
C HIS A 52 3.41 5.29 2.84
N ASP A 53 3.25 6.47 3.41
CA ASP A 53 2.17 7.39 3.04
C ASP A 53 2.67 8.27 1.90
N LEU A 54 2.02 8.18 0.74
CA LEU A 54 2.43 8.97 -0.41
C LEU A 54 1.86 10.38 -0.37
N GLU A 55 1.08 10.71 0.68
CA GLU A 55 0.54 12.04 0.91
C GLU A 55 -0.47 12.49 -0.15
N ASN A 56 -1.07 11.55 -0.83
CA ASN A 56 -2.08 11.83 -1.83
C ASN A 56 -3.32 10.94 -1.64
N GLY A 57 -3.46 10.37 -0.44
CA GLY A 57 -4.56 9.45 -0.18
C GLY A 57 -4.23 8.00 -0.48
N VAL A 58 -2.98 7.71 -0.78
CA VAL A 58 -2.53 6.36 -1.10
C VAL A 58 -1.43 5.95 -0.12
N TYR A 59 -1.59 4.77 0.47
CA TYR A 59 -0.53 4.15 1.27
C TYR A 59 -0.04 2.93 0.50
N ILE A 60 1.25 2.69 0.54
CA ILE A 60 1.81 1.45 0.02
C ILE A 60 2.51 0.70 1.13
N LEU A 61 2.47 -0.62 1.05
CA LEU A 61 3.21 -1.48 1.96
C LEU A 61 4.35 -2.08 1.19
N VAL A 62 5.54 -1.93 1.71
CA VAL A 62 6.77 -2.30 1.02
C VAL A 62 7.51 -3.31 1.88
N LYS A 63 8.03 -4.33 1.23
CA LYS A 63 8.86 -5.34 1.88
C LYS A 63 10.24 -4.77 2.15
N HIS A 64 10.75 -5.08 3.31
CA HIS A 64 12.12 -4.70 3.67
C HIS A 64 13.02 -5.87 3.81
#